data_c7ff41b80448d6bb9af17fca9815e240
#
_entry.id   c7ff41b80448d6bb9af17fca9815e240
#
_cell.length_a   1.000
_cell.length_b   1.000
_cell.length_c   1.000
_cell.angle_alpha   90.00
_cell.angle_beta   90.00
_cell.angle_gamma   90.00
#
_symmetry.space_group_name_H-M   'P 1'
#
loop_
_entity.id
_entity.type
_entity.pdbx_description
1 polymer ?
#
loop_
_entity_poly.entity_id
_entity_poly.type
_entity_poly.pdbx_seq_one_letter_code
_entity_poly.pdbx_strand_id
1 'polypeptide(L)'
;MKKTKPFESTLNEVIGYSNHELYRRGTFTGSFDSLLCKSLNSVMDSEISLSPGFRWGTSLPKNSDIKMSDIYNQTAITYPNTYRRELNGSTLKNILEDVADNIFNPDPYMQQGGDMVRTAGLHYDITPSNIIGKRISNLKLSNGNFIEPNKKYVISGWASVNQIETGKPIWEITREYLQNNKIYSSQDNEKPRILGESDNLGITST
;
A
#
# COMPACT_ATOMS: atom_id res chain seq x y z
N MET A 1 -12.29 -6.16 -28.69
CA MET A 1 -11.00 -5.78 -29.32
C MET A 1 -11.00 -4.42 -30.03
N LYS A 2 -12.07 -3.92 -30.68
CA LYS A 2 -12.05 -2.60 -31.37
C LYS A 2 -11.96 -1.37 -30.44
N LYS A 3 -12.33 -1.45 -29.16
CA LYS A 3 -12.36 -0.31 -28.22
C LYS A 3 -11.01 0.03 -27.59
N THR A 4 -10.05 -0.88 -27.58
CA THR A 4 -8.72 -0.66 -26.99
C THR A 4 -7.70 -0.10 -27.98
N LYS A 5 -7.95 -0.20 -29.28
CA LYS A 5 -7.01 0.27 -30.32
C LYS A 5 -6.48 1.70 -30.13
N PRO A 6 -7.30 2.71 -29.73
CA PRO A 6 -6.81 4.07 -29.56
C PRO A 6 -5.80 4.22 -28.42
N PHE A 7 -5.79 3.28 -27.46
CA PHE A 7 -4.94 3.31 -26.28
C PHE A 7 -3.79 2.30 -26.32
N GLU A 8 -3.69 1.54 -27.41
CA GLU A 8 -2.78 0.39 -27.53
C GLU A 8 -1.30 0.79 -27.33
N SER A 9 -0.90 1.94 -27.86
CA SER A 9 0.45 2.47 -27.66
C SER A 9 0.74 2.80 -26.20
N THR A 10 -0.18 3.46 -25.52
CA THR A 10 -0.05 3.80 -24.09
C THR A 10 -0.07 2.55 -23.23
N LEU A 11 -0.99 1.62 -23.48
CA LEU A 11 -1.13 0.40 -22.67
C LEU A 11 0.11 -0.51 -22.78
N ASN A 12 0.75 -0.56 -23.94
CA ASN A 12 1.94 -1.37 -24.18
C ASN A 12 3.25 -0.65 -23.89
N GLU A 13 3.22 0.61 -23.46
CA GLU A 13 4.42 1.33 -23.09
C GLU A 13 5.14 0.61 -21.96
N VAL A 14 6.40 0.20 -22.18
CA VAL A 14 7.27 -0.34 -21.14
C VAL A 14 7.83 0.82 -20.34
N ILE A 15 7.55 0.86 -19.05
CA ILE A 15 7.91 1.95 -18.13
C ILE A 15 8.98 1.56 -17.12
N GLY A 16 9.24 0.27 -16.98
CA GLY A 16 10.25 -0.27 -16.07
C GLY A 16 10.40 -1.78 -16.23
N TYR A 17 11.19 -2.36 -15.35
CA TYR A 17 11.46 -3.79 -15.29
C TYR A 17 11.44 -4.25 -13.83
N SER A 18 10.92 -5.43 -13.55
CA SER A 18 10.98 -6.04 -12.23
C SER A 18 11.77 -7.35 -12.26
N ASN A 19 12.75 -7.50 -11.37
CA ASN A 19 13.44 -8.76 -11.12
C ASN A 19 12.80 -9.58 -10.00
N HIS A 20 11.63 -9.17 -9.50
CA HIS A 20 10.79 -9.91 -8.55
C HIS A 20 9.39 -10.11 -9.12
N GLU A 21 8.69 -11.11 -8.63
CA GLU A 21 7.26 -11.26 -8.89
C GLU A 21 6.49 -10.09 -8.22
N LEU A 22 5.57 -9.48 -8.96
CA LEU A 22 4.72 -8.42 -8.45
C LEU A 22 3.26 -8.88 -8.38
N TYR A 23 2.66 -8.76 -7.19
CA TYR A 23 1.29 -9.16 -6.92
C TYR A 23 0.66 -8.31 -5.82
N ARG A 24 -0.69 -8.26 -5.79
CA ARG A 24 -1.49 -7.62 -4.73
C ARG A 24 -2.37 -8.66 -4.04
N ARG A 25 -1.76 -9.49 -3.22
CA ARG A 25 -2.41 -10.58 -2.51
C ARG A 25 -1.86 -10.67 -1.09
N GLY A 26 -2.68 -11.16 -0.16
CA GLY A 26 -2.30 -11.28 1.23
C GLY A 26 -2.91 -10.17 2.10
N THR A 27 -3.16 -10.51 3.36
CA THR A 27 -3.85 -9.61 4.31
C THR A 27 -3.01 -8.40 4.67
N PHE A 28 -1.69 -8.53 4.71
CA PHE A 28 -0.81 -7.47 5.24
C PHE A 28 0.03 -6.78 4.18
N THR A 29 0.43 -7.46 3.13
CA THR A 29 1.29 -6.89 2.09
C THR A 29 1.18 -7.64 0.77
N GLY A 30 1.64 -6.99 -0.30
CA GLY A 30 1.91 -7.57 -1.60
C GLY A 30 3.07 -6.81 -2.24
N SER A 31 3.84 -7.46 -3.10
CA SER A 31 5.01 -6.84 -3.72
C SER A 31 4.65 -5.68 -4.66
N PHE A 32 3.49 -5.72 -5.28
CA PHE A 32 2.99 -4.60 -6.08
C PHE A 32 2.57 -3.42 -5.19
N ASP A 33 2.02 -3.69 -4.01
CA ASP A 33 1.70 -2.65 -3.02
C ASP A 33 2.97 -1.92 -2.56
N SER A 34 4.07 -2.67 -2.35
CA SER A 34 5.37 -2.08 -1.99
C SER A 34 5.90 -1.16 -3.08
N LEU A 35 5.72 -1.52 -4.37
CA LEU A 35 6.05 -0.63 -5.49
C LEU A 35 5.24 0.66 -5.44
N LEU A 36 3.92 0.58 -5.24
CA LEU A 36 3.03 1.76 -5.17
C LEU A 36 3.41 2.67 -3.99
N CYS A 37 3.62 2.10 -2.81
CA CYS A 37 4.00 2.85 -1.62
C CYS A 37 5.38 3.52 -1.78
N LYS A 38 6.37 2.83 -2.32
CA LYS A 38 7.69 3.41 -2.60
C LYS A 38 7.62 4.52 -3.64
N SER A 39 6.77 4.36 -4.65
CA SER A 39 6.53 5.40 -5.65
C SER A 39 5.97 6.67 -5.02
N LEU A 40 4.99 6.51 -4.12
CA LEU A 40 4.41 7.63 -3.37
C LEU A 40 5.47 8.36 -2.53
N ASN A 41 6.24 7.63 -1.72
CA ASN A 41 7.26 8.26 -0.87
C ASN A 41 8.31 8.99 -1.70
N SER A 42 8.79 8.37 -2.77
CA SER A 42 9.86 8.93 -3.59
C SER A 42 9.43 10.15 -4.39
N VAL A 43 8.29 10.08 -5.08
CA VAL A 43 7.83 11.15 -5.99
C VAL A 43 7.18 12.30 -5.22
N MET A 44 6.53 12.00 -4.10
CA MET A 44 5.81 13.02 -3.32
C MET A 44 6.61 13.53 -2.12
N ASP A 45 7.85 13.08 -1.94
CA ASP A 45 8.73 13.50 -0.84
C ASP A 45 8.03 13.40 0.52
N SER A 46 7.61 12.18 0.88
CA SER A 46 6.90 11.90 2.13
C SER A 46 7.65 10.90 3.00
N GLU A 47 7.47 11.02 4.32
CA GLU A 47 8.10 10.12 5.30
C GLU A 47 7.39 8.75 5.31
N ILE A 48 6.07 8.76 5.12
CA ILE A 48 5.22 7.57 5.18
C ILE A 48 4.25 7.62 4.00
N SER A 49 4.00 6.49 3.39
CA SER A 49 2.93 6.34 2.41
C SER A 49 1.89 5.33 2.85
N LEU A 50 0.65 5.58 2.43
CA LEU A 50 -0.50 4.72 2.67
C LEU A 50 -1.15 4.34 1.33
N SER A 51 -1.39 3.05 1.13
CA SER A 51 -2.14 2.52 -0.02
C SER A 51 -3.22 1.57 0.48
N PRO A 52 -4.43 1.59 -0.09
CA PRO A 52 -5.47 0.65 0.31
C PRO A 52 -5.05 -0.79 0.00
N GLY A 53 -5.46 -1.71 0.88
CA GLY A 53 -5.24 -3.14 0.69
C GLY A 53 -6.28 -3.74 -0.24
N PHE A 54 -5.92 -3.99 -1.49
CA PHE A 54 -6.77 -4.64 -2.47
C PHE A 54 -6.17 -5.98 -2.92
N ARG A 55 -7.04 -6.94 -3.27
CA ARG A 55 -6.65 -8.28 -3.74
C ARG A 55 -7.02 -8.53 -5.20
N TRP A 56 -6.99 -7.52 -6.04
CA TRP A 56 -7.27 -7.71 -7.44
C TRP A 56 -6.04 -7.53 -8.32
N GLY A 57 -6.25 -7.66 -9.61
CA GLY A 57 -5.22 -7.53 -10.61
C GLY A 57 -4.50 -8.85 -10.89
N THR A 58 -3.76 -8.84 -11.98
CA THR A 58 -2.93 -9.98 -12.39
C THR A 58 -1.54 -9.87 -11.79
N SER A 59 -0.94 -10.98 -11.44
CA SER A 59 0.46 -11.01 -11.05
C SER A 59 1.36 -10.80 -12.26
N LEU A 60 2.47 -10.09 -12.06
CA LEU A 60 3.53 -9.94 -13.03
C LEU A 60 4.68 -10.90 -12.66
N PRO A 61 5.10 -11.81 -13.54
CA PRO A 61 6.16 -12.74 -13.23
C PRO A 61 7.50 -12.06 -12.95
N LYS A 62 8.36 -12.75 -12.22
CA LYS A 62 9.75 -12.34 -12.04
C LYS A 62 10.45 -12.15 -13.39
N ASN A 63 11.33 -11.18 -13.47
CA ASN A 63 12.10 -10.85 -14.66
C ASN A 63 11.23 -10.43 -15.86
N SER A 64 10.27 -9.55 -15.60
CA SER A 64 9.35 -9.05 -16.62
C SER A 64 9.42 -7.54 -16.78
N ASP A 65 9.14 -7.09 -17.99
CA ASP A 65 8.86 -5.68 -18.26
C ASP A 65 7.57 -5.27 -17.55
N ILE A 66 7.58 -4.08 -16.95
CA ILE A 66 6.40 -3.45 -16.38
C ILE A 66 5.82 -2.50 -17.44
N LYS A 67 4.58 -2.74 -17.84
CA LYS A 67 3.85 -1.91 -18.80
C LYS A 67 2.84 -1.01 -18.11
N MET A 68 2.42 0.05 -18.78
CA MET A 68 1.34 0.90 -18.29
C MET A 68 0.05 0.11 -18.06
N SER A 69 -0.24 -0.91 -18.89
CA SER A 69 -1.39 -1.80 -18.67
C SER A 69 -1.34 -2.53 -17.32
N ASP A 70 -0.14 -2.91 -16.86
CA ASP A 70 0.02 -3.59 -15.56
C ASP A 70 -0.29 -2.62 -14.41
N ILE A 71 0.18 -1.37 -14.52
CA ILE A 71 -0.12 -0.33 -13.53
C ILE A 71 -1.63 -0.03 -13.50
N TYR A 72 -2.25 0.18 -14.65
CA TYR A 72 -3.71 0.40 -14.70
C TYR A 72 -4.50 -0.78 -14.15
N ASN A 73 -4.08 -2.01 -14.43
CA ASN A 73 -4.72 -3.22 -13.91
C ASN A 73 -4.75 -3.23 -12.37
N GLN A 74 -3.74 -2.67 -11.73
CA GLN A 74 -3.59 -2.61 -10.27
C GLN A 74 -4.24 -1.36 -9.64
N THR A 75 -4.40 -0.28 -10.38
CA THR A 75 -4.69 1.04 -9.81
C THR A 75 -5.92 1.74 -10.38
N ALA A 76 -6.56 1.20 -11.44
CA ALA A 76 -7.70 1.83 -12.08
C ALA A 76 -8.98 1.68 -11.25
N ILE A 77 -9.16 2.57 -10.29
CA ILE A 77 -10.36 2.68 -9.45
C ILE A 77 -10.96 4.09 -9.55
N THR A 78 -12.14 4.26 -8.96
CA THR A 78 -12.92 5.52 -9.03
C THR A 78 -12.20 6.71 -8.39
N TYR A 79 -11.34 6.46 -7.39
CA TYR A 79 -10.65 7.51 -6.63
C TYR A 79 -9.12 7.35 -6.75
N PRO A 80 -8.53 7.58 -7.95
CA PRO A 80 -7.12 7.31 -8.17
C PRO A 80 -6.18 8.41 -7.68
N ASN A 81 -6.70 9.58 -7.34
CA ASN A 81 -5.89 10.76 -7.06
C ASN A 81 -5.12 10.60 -5.77
N THR A 82 -3.89 11.09 -5.80
CA THR A 82 -2.99 11.07 -4.66
C THR A 82 -3.14 12.32 -3.79
N TYR A 83 -2.73 12.20 -2.54
CA TYR A 83 -2.65 13.30 -1.59
C TYR A 83 -1.30 13.31 -0.88
N ARG A 84 -0.90 14.51 -0.42
CA ARG A 84 0.22 14.72 0.49
C ARG A 84 -0.24 15.65 1.59
N ARG A 85 -0.14 15.23 2.84
CA ARG A 85 -0.60 16.00 3.99
C ARG A 85 0.20 15.68 5.25
N GLU A 86 0.07 16.52 6.26
CA GLU A 86 0.60 16.24 7.58
C GLU A 86 -0.46 15.58 8.46
N LEU A 87 -0.09 14.48 9.12
CA LEU A 87 -0.88 13.82 10.15
C LEU A 87 -0.05 13.67 11.41
N ASN A 88 -0.68 13.81 12.58
CA ASN A 88 -0.01 13.46 13.82
C ASN A 88 0.03 11.95 14.05
N GLY A 89 0.97 11.49 14.89
CA GLY A 89 1.18 10.06 15.10
C GLY A 89 -0.03 9.35 15.70
N SER A 90 -0.83 10.03 16.52
CA SER A 90 -2.07 9.46 17.06
C SER A 90 -3.11 9.22 15.98
N THR A 91 -3.27 10.14 15.04
CA THR A 91 -4.16 9.96 13.89
C THR A 91 -3.69 8.81 13.01
N LEU A 92 -2.39 8.70 12.74
CA LEU A 92 -1.83 7.58 11.97
C LEU A 92 -2.11 6.24 12.65
N LYS A 93 -1.91 6.15 13.97
CA LYS A 93 -2.25 4.93 14.72
C LYS A 93 -3.74 4.62 14.62
N ASN A 94 -4.61 5.61 14.78
CA ASN A 94 -6.06 5.41 14.71
C ASN A 94 -6.52 4.89 13.33
N ILE A 95 -5.92 5.36 12.24
CA ILE A 95 -6.19 4.82 10.89
C ILE A 95 -5.84 3.33 10.82
N LEU A 96 -4.70 2.93 11.34
CA LEU A 96 -4.29 1.51 11.35
C LEU A 96 -5.21 0.65 12.25
N GLU A 97 -5.61 1.16 13.40
CA GLU A 97 -6.52 0.46 14.33
C GLU A 97 -7.92 0.29 13.75
N ASP A 98 -8.45 1.32 13.08
CA ASP A 98 -9.76 1.29 12.43
C ASP A 98 -9.79 0.24 11.30
N VAL A 99 -8.79 0.23 10.43
CA VAL A 99 -8.68 -0.79 9.39
C VAL A 99 -8.49 -2.18 9.98
N ALA A 100 -7.70 -2.32 11.04
CA ALA A 100 -7.54 -3.60 11.72
C ALA A 100 -8.85 -4.08 12.36
N ASP A 101 -9.69 -3.17 12.86
CA ASP A 101 -10.99 -3.54 13.44
C ASP A 101 -11.97 -4.03 12.37
N ASN A 102 -11.96 -3.43 11.18
CA ASN A 102 -12.75 -3.91 10.03
C ASN A 102 -12.44 -5.35 9.63
N ILE A 103 -11.24 -5.85 9.98
CA ILE A 103 -10.77 -7.19 9.59
C ILE A 103 -10.89 -8.18 10.77
N PHE A 104 -10.51 -7.73 11.97
CA PHE A 104 -10.28 -8.60 13.13
C PHE A 104 -11.27 -8.37 14.28
N ASN A 105 -12.37 -7.66 14.04
CA ASN A 105 -13.40 -7.51 15.08
C ASN A 105 -13.95 -8.89 15.48
N PRO A 106 -14.07 -9.22 16.79
CA PRO A 106 -14.59 -10.50 17.22
C PRO A 106 -16.08 -10.70 16.89
N ASP A 107 -16.83 -9.62 16.68
CA ASP A 107 -18.19 -9.69 16.17
C ASP A 107 -18.17 -9.70 14.63
N PRO A 108 -18.60 -10.81 13.97
CA PRO A 108 -18.58 -10.93 12.52
C PRO A 108 -19.47 -9.90 11.81
N TYR A 109 -20.50 -9.37 12.47
CA TYR A 109 -21.35 -8.32 11.92
C TYR A 109 -20.65 -6.96 11.84
N MET A 110 -19.58 -6.76 12.61
CA MET A 110 -18.76 -5.55 12.59
C MET A 110 -17.57 -5.66 11.61
N GLN A 111 -17.30 -6.85 11.09
CA GLN A 111 -16.25 -7.06 10.11
C GLN A 111 -16.72 -6.57 8.73
N GLN A 112 -16.19 -5.45 8.28
CA GLN A 112 -16.43 -4.95 6.91
C GLN A 112 -15.55 -5.69 5.87
N GLY A 113 -14.55 -6.44 6.34
CA GLY A 113 -13.61 -7.17 5.50
C GLY A 113 -12.51 -6.29 4.92
N GLY A 114 -11.89 -6.76 3.86
CA GLY A 114 -10.75 -6.09 3.23
C GLY A 114 -9.41 -6.59 3.75
N ASP A 115 -8.39 -5.80 3.51
CA ASP A 115 -7.01 -6.06 3.93
C ASP A 115 -6.45 -4.87 4.70
N MET A 116 -5.37 -5.10 5.44
CA MET A 116 -4.65 -4.00 6.09
C MET A 116 -4.19 -2.96 5.07
N VAL A 117 -4.22 -1.70 5.47
CA VAL A 117 -3.60 -0.62 4.69
C VAL A 117 -2.12 -0.93 4.49
N ARG A 118 -1.63 -0.76 3.27
CA ARG A 118 -0.22 -0.94 2.92
C ARG A 118 0.55 0.31 3.27
N THR A 119 1.74 0.13 3.78
CA THR A 119 2.59 1.24 4.21
C THR A 119 3.98 1.13 3.61
N ALA A 120 4.65 2.24 3.38
CA ALA A 120 6.09 2.31 3.30
C ALA A 120 6.59 3.48 4.16
N GLY A 121 7.82 3.35 4.66
CA GLY A 121 8.38 4.30 5.64
C GLY A 121 7.93 4.06 7.08
N LEU A 122 7.06 3.07 7.32
CA LEU A 122 6.47 2.78 8.63
C LEU A 122 6.56 1.29 8.97
N HIS A 123 7.12 0.97 10.13
CA HIS A 123 7.12 -0.36 10.72
C HIS A 123 6.23 -0.38 11.97
N TYR A 124 5.51 -1.46 12.18
CA TYR A 124 4.68 -1.65 13.37
C TYR A 124 4.45 -3.12 13.67
N ASP A 125 4.03 -3.39 14.91
CA ASP A 125 3.54 -4.71 15.32
C ASP A 125 2.02 -4.70 15.32
N ILE A 126 1.42 -5.84 14.97
CA ILE A 126 -0.02 -6.06 15.05
C ILE A 126 -0.33 -7.33 15.83
N THR A 127 -1.26 -7.22 16.79
CA THR A 127 -1.83 -8.35 17.53
C THR A 127 -3.33 -8.43 17.19
N PRO A 128 -3.72 -9.23 16.20
CA PRO A 128 -5.11 -9.28 15.69
C PRO A 128 -6.15 -9.57 16.77
N SER A 129 -5.85 -10.45 17.72
CA SER A 129 -6.73 -10.87 18.80
C SER A 129 -6.98 -9.82 19.88
N ASN A 130 -6.23 -8.72 19.91
CA ASN A 130 -6.46 -7.64 20.85
C ASN A 130 -7.71 -6.83 20.47
N ILE A 131 -8.23 -6.09 21.47
CA ILE A 131 -9.32 -5.12 21.24
C ILE A 131 -8.83 -3.92 20.44
N ILE A 132 -9.75 -3.23 19.77
CA ILE A 132 -9.49 -1.99 19.04
C ILE A 132 -8.73 -0.97 19.92
N GLY A 133 -7.78 -0.27 19.35
CA GLY A 133 -6.89 0.67 20.04
C GLY A 133 -5.64 0.03 20.66
N LYS A 134 -5.61 -1.31 20.77
CA LYS A 134 -4.48 -2.09 21.31
C LYS A 134 -3.90 -3.10 20.34
N ARG A 135 -4.41 -3.17 19.09
CA ARG A 135 -3.87 -4.09 18.08
C ARG A 135 -2.55 -3.61 17.53
N ILE A 136 -2.39 -2.29 17.36
CA ILE A 136 -1.21 -1.69 16.75
C ILE A 136 -0.26 -1.16 17.81
N SER A 137 0.99 -1.61 17.76
CA SER A 137 2.04 -1.23 18.70
C SER A 137 3.39 -1.05 17.99
N ASN A 138 4.37 -0.53 18.71
CA ASN A 138 5.75 -0.35 18.23
C ASN A 138 5.86 0.39 16.88
N LEU A 139 5.04 1.43 16.66
CA LEU A 139 5.11 2.22 15.44
C LEU A 139 6.45 2.96 15.37
N LYS A 140 7.18 2.75 14.26
CA LYS A 140 8.49 3.34 14.00
C LYS A 140 8.61 3.77 12.54
N LEU A 141 9.32 4.86 12.30
CA LEU A 141 9.83 5.17 10.97
C LEU A 141 10.88 4.15 10.53
N SER A 142 11.17 4.08 9.23
CA SER A 142 12.23 3.20 8.68
C SER A 142 13.62 3.48 9.24
N ASN A 143 13.87 4.68 9.80
CA ASN A 143 15.11 5.02 10.51
C ASN A 143 15.16 4.51 11.98
N GLY A 144 14.11 3.80 12.43
CA GLY A 144 14.00 3.23 13.78
C GLY A 144 13.42 4.15 14.85
N ASN A 145 13.17 5.43 14.55
CA ASN A 145 12.59 6.36 15.50
C ASN A 145 11.12 6.04 15.75
N PHE A 146 10.70 6.03 17.01
CA PHE A 146 9.30 5.83 17.36
C PHE A 146 8.42 6.96 16.87
N ILE A 147 7.20 6.62 16.45
CA ILE A 147 6.15 7.59 16.13
C ILE A 147 5.64 8.20 17.44
N GLU A 148 5.77 9.52 17.55
CA GLU A 148 5.28 10.28 18.69
C GLU A 148 3.84 10.75 18.44
N PRO A 149 2.90 10.56 19.40
CA PRO A 149 1.47 10.83 19.18
C PRO A 149 1.15 12.25 18.69
N ASN A 150 1.85 13.25 19.19
CA ASN A 150 1.57 14.67 18.92
C ASN A 150 2.47 15.27 17.83
N LYS A 151 3.46 14.53 17.36
CA LYS A 151 4.35 14.99 16.28
C LYS A 151 3.67 14.79 14.94
N LYS A 152 3.86 15.74 14.04
CA LYS A 152 3.39 15.67 12.67
C LYS A 152 4.40 14.97 11.78
N TYR A 153 3.88 14.17 10.85
CA TYR A 153 4.63 13.42 9.84
C TYR A 153 4.03 13.72 8.48
N VAL A 154 4.87 13.82 7.47
CA VAL A 154 4.43 14.02 6.09
C VAL A 154 4.00 12.68 5.51
N ILE A 155 2.71 12.58 5.20
CA ILE A 155 2.07 11.35 4.69
C ILE A 155 1.65 11.57 3.24
N SER A 156 1.94 10.62 2.38
CA SER A 156 1.33 10.51 1.06
C SER A 156 0.40 9.30 0.98
N GLY A 157 -0.54 9.36 0.06
CA GLY A 157 -1.46 8.23 -0.15
C GLY A 157 -2.36 8.47 -1.35
N TRP A 158 -3.28 7.52 -1.57
CA TRP A 158 -4.24 7.57 -2.66
C TRP A 158 -5.53 6.84 -2.31
N ALA A 159 -6.53 6.88 -3.18
CA ALA A 159 -7.83 6.21 -3.00
C ALA A 159 -8.63 6.69 -1.78
N SER A 160 -8.55 8.00 -1.48
CA SER A 160 -9.37 8.60 -0.43
C SER A 160 -10.83 8.70 -0.89
N VAL A 161 -11.76 8.10 -0.14
CA VAL A 161 -13.20 8.15 -0.41
C VAL A 161 -13.89 9.31 0.31
N ASN A 162 -13.25 9.88 1.32
CA ASN A 162 -13.84 10.90 2.19
C ASN A 162 -13.55 12.34 1.74
N GLN A 163 -12.61 12.52 0.83
CA GLN A 163 -12.19 13.83 0.31
C GLN A 163 -11.91 13.73 -1.18
N ILE A 164 -12.28 14.77 -1.92
CA ILE A 164 -11.88 14.89 -3.33
C ILE A 164 -10.42 15.34 -3.35
N GLU A 165 -9.54 14.40 -3.70
CA GLU A 165 -8.11 14.70 -3.84
C GLU A 165 -7.81 15.22 -5.24
N THR A 166 -6.87 16.15 -5.32
CA THR A 166 -6.52 16.86 -6.58
C THR A 166 -5.13 16.54 -7.08
N GLY A 167 -4.40 15.64 -6.40
CA GLY A 167 -3.09 15.20 -6.84
C GLY A 167 -3.14 14.38 -8.14
N LYS A 168 -1.98 14.15 -8.75
CA LYS A 168 -1.87 13.25 -9.90
C LYS A 168 -2.45 11.88 -9.57
N PRO A 169 -3.05 11.17 -10.54
CA PRO A 169 -3.45 9.78 -10.31
C PRO A 169 -2.24 8.91 -9.93
N ILE A 170 -2.46 7.90 -9.09
CA ILE A 170 -1.40 6.99 -8.61
C ILE A 170 -0.61 6.33 -9.75
N TRP A 171 -1.24 6.02 -10.86
CA TRP A 171 -0.53 5.44 -12.02
C TRP A 171 0.49 6.39 -12.66
N GLU A 172 0.27 7.71 -12.62
CA GLU A 172 1.26 8.69 -13.09
C GLU A 172 2.43 8.80 -12.12
N ILE A 173 2.17 8.78 -10.81
CA ILE A 173 3.20 8.74 -9.77
C ILE A 173 4.08 7.48 -9.93
N THR A 174 3.46 6.32 -10.13
CA THR A 174 4.17 5.06 -10.30
C THR A 174 4.98 5.04 -11.61
N ARG A 175 4.41 5.58 -12.70
CA ARG A 175 5.13 5.74 -13.96
C ARG A 175 6.36 6.62 -13.80
N GLU A 176 6.22 7.79 -13.18
CA GLU A 176 7.32 8.72 -12.91
C GLU A 176 8.44 8.06 -12.09
N TYR A 177 8.08 7.33 -11.05
CA TYR A 177 9.03 6.58 -10.24
C TYR A 177 9.81 5.55 -11.06
N LEU A 178 9.11 4.73 -11.86
CA LEU A 178 9.72 3.68 -12.67
C LEU A 178 10.59 4.25 -13.82
N GLN A 179 10.18 5.35 -14.43
CA GLN A 179 10.99 6.01 -15.45
C GLN A 179 12.32 6.54 -14.90
N ASN A 180 12.34 6.98 -13.63
CA ASN A 180 13.54 7.45 -12.96
C ASN A 180 14.43 6.28 -12.46
N ASN A 181 13.82 5.19 -12.02
CA ASN A 181 14.54 4.06 -11.40
C ASN A 181 14.73 2.86 -12.32
N LYS A 182 14.03 2.79 -13.46
CA LYS A 182 14.08 1.77 -14.51
C LYS A 182 13.92 0.31 -14.07
N ILE A 183 14.61 -0.10 -13.00
CA ILE A 183 14.57 -1.45 -12.46
C ILE A 183 14.01 -1.38 -11.02
N TYR A 184 12.92 -2.10 -10.80
CA TYR A 184 12.37 -2.30 -9.47
C TYR A 184 12.95 -3.58 -8.87
N SER A 185 13.73 -3.43 -7.81
CA SER A 185 14.40 -4.52 -7.10
C SER A 185 14.17 -4.39 -5.60
N SER A 186 12.92 -4.51 -5.17
CA SER A 186 12.65 -4.51 -3.73
C SER A 186 12.66 -5.92 -3.18
N GLN A 187 13.52 -6.17 -2.22
CA GLN A 187 13.49 -7.39 -1.41
C GLN A 187 12.62 -7.20 -0.15
N ASP A 188 12.34 -5.96 0.24
CA ASP A 188 11.64 -5.63 1.46
C ASP A 188 10.17 -5.33 1.18
N ASN A 189 9.34 -6.35 1.36
CA ASN A 189 7.94 -6.11 1.60
C ASN A 189 7.82 -5.61 3.04
N GLU A 190 7.59 -4.32 3.23
CA GLU A 190 7.32 -3.74 4.54
C GLU A 190 5.98 -4.30 5.03
N LYS A 191 6.04 -5.42 5.75
CA LYS A 191 4.87 -5.99 6.40
C LYS A 191 4.97 -5.80 7.92
N PRO A 192 3.85 -5.66 8.62
CA PRO A 192 3.85 -5.60 10.06
C PRO A 192 4.37 -6.91 10.65
N ARG A 193 4.97 -6.85 11.83
CA ARG A 193 5.25 -8.04 12.62
C ARG A 193 3.99 -8.49 13.32
N ILE A 194 3.55 -9.72 13.03
CA ILE A 194 2.33 -10.30 13.59
C ILE A 194 2.66 -10.96 14.92
N LEU A 195 1.88 -10.65 15.95
CA LEU A 195 2.07 -11.18 17.30
C LEU A 195 0.83 -11.97 17.74
N GLY A 196 1.07 -13.08 18.48
CA GLY A 196 0.02 -13.86 19.13
C GLY A 196 -0.77 -14.82 18.22
N GLU A 197 -0.37 -14.98 16.95
CA GLU A 197 -1.12 -15.77 15.95
C GLU A 197 -0.26 -16.90 15.34
N SER A 198 0.63 -17.52 16.14
CA SER A 198 1.58 -18.53 15.68
C SER A 198 0.94 -19.75 15.00
N ASP A 199 -0.28 -20.08 15.36
CA ASP A 199 -0.99 -21.28 14.88
C ASP A 199 -1.98 -20.99 13.75
N ASN A 200 -2.10 -19.72 13.33
CA ASN A 200 -3.00 -19.33 12.25
C ASN A 200 -2.27 -19.23 10.91
N LEU A 201 -2.30 -20.31 10.13
CA LEU A 201 -1.64 -20.39 8.83
C LEU A 201 -2.14 -19.33 7.82
N GLY A 202 -3.41 -18.92 7.91
CA GLY A 202 -3.97 -17.88 7.04
C GLY A 202 -3.40 -16.48 7.29
N ILE A 203 -2.83 -16.25 8.47
CA ILE A 203 -2.22 -14.98 8.86
C ILE A 203 -0.69 -15.03 8.75
N THR A 204 -0.09 -16.15 9.11
CA THR A 204 1.38 -16.27 9.21
C THR A 204 2.07 -16.66 7.91
N SER A 205 1.33 -17.23 6.95
CA SER A 205 1.87 -17.71 5.66
C SER A 205 1.90 -16.68 4.53
N THR A 206 1.53 -15.42 4.81
CA THR A 206 1.50 -14.34 3.82
C THR A 206 2.64 -13.34 3.98
#